data_0937cb0df087b3353ba94c1177b80597
#
_entry.id   0937cb0df087b3353ba94c1177b80597
#
_cell.length_a   1.000
_cell.length_b   1.000
_cell.length_c   1.000
_cell.angle_alpha   90.00
_cell.angle_beta   90.00
_cell.angle_gamma   90.00
#
_symmetry.space_group_name_H-M   'P 1'
#
loop_
_entity.id
_entity.type
_entity.pdbx_description
1 polymer ?
#
loop_
_entity_poly.entity_id
_entity_poly.type
_entity_poly.pdbx_seq_one_letter_code
_entity_poly.pdbx_strand_id
1 'polypeptide(L)'
;MTSTSVSATNEKSADKKEESNTVTELKKGEIGYAKETKHLEYPAKGVSLLGYNDGLSYFFKYVGNNCVYYVNDGNTNKEVHKINSVNFGFLSGMYDTDLIEGVVSQSEKEESADGWPFSFHRIDKTKGEIIYQGKSSGMPKSKIIGDRIIFYTSDDVKGEGILNEYNLQTKKVEEIVKHQYKVDDNGELTEGSIVYELDGFNDGVIFEVETADKGKGVQSIEVWYYDFNKKETTKLPITSDKKVNYIGGDLNCVIVGYDDEYAENTGNMYLKQDDGTYSHITIPEIASGNYIFESARISDSIIIIRTQQKFYVIDYKNGVYEPIEPNGLLQQGRIITTKKDELNILSDFKAK
;
A
#
# COMPACT_ATOMS: atom_id res chain seq x y z
N MET A 1 -58.00 -36.97 30.23
CA MET A 1 -57.02 -37.38 31.25
C MET A 1 -55.82 -37.95 30.52
N THR A 2 -54.77 -37.20 30.49
CA THR A 2 -53.35 -37.61 30.45
C THR A 2 -52.54 -36.36 30.14
N SER A 3 -51.92 -35.85 31.16
CA SER A 3 -50.97 -34.75 31.16
C SER A 3 -49.64 -35.23 30.60
N THR A 4 -49.10 -34.57 29.60
CA THR A 4 -47.73 -34.80 29.15
C THR A 4 -46.91 -33.59 29.53
N SER A 5 -45.99 -33.80 30.49
CA SER A 5 -44.98 -32.86 30.92
C SER A 5 -43.91 -32.65 29.84
N VAL A 6 -43.71 -31.40 29.44
CA VAL A 6 -42.56 -30.99 28.60
C VAL A 6 -41.38 -30.66 29.49
N SER A 7 -40.33 -31.46 29.30
CA SER A 7 -39.03 -31.26 29.95
C SER A 7 -38.31 -30.09 29.33
N ALA A 8 -37.92 -29.12 30.10
CA ALA A 8 -37.05 -28.01 29.70
C ALA A 8 -35.61 -28.52 29.57
N THR A 9 -35.06 -28.52 28.40
CA THR A 9 -33.63 -28.71 28.14
C THR A 9 -32.90 -27.41 28.44
N ASN A 10 -32.01 -27.49 29.44
CA ASN A 10 -31.02 -26.45 29.76
C ASN A 10 -30.04 -26.34 28.59
N GLU A 11 -30.14 -25.28 27.82
CA GLU A 11 -29.02 -24.84 26.97
C GLU A 11 -27.91 -24.27 27.89
N LYS A 12 -26.80 -25.00 27.94
CA LYS A 12 -25.55 -24.48 28.48
C LYS A 12 -25.10 -23.33 27.61
N SER A 13 -25.11 -22.12 28.14
CA SER A 13 -24.40 -20.99 27.58
C SER A 13 -22.91 -21.36 27.54
N ALA A 14 -22.39 -21.48 26.32
CA ALA A 14 -20.95 -21.56 26.13
C ALA A 14 -20.36 -20.21 26.56
N ASP A 15 -19.58 -20.21 27.64
CA ASP A 15 -18.74 -19.11 28.02
C ASP A 15 -17.85 -18.74 26.82
N LYS A 16 -18.14 -17.62 26.18
CA LYS A 16 -17.17 -16.95 25.32
C LYS A 16 -16.03 -16.53 26.25
N LYS A 17 -14.91 -17.23 26.15
CA LYS A 17 -13.63 -16.71 26.63
C LYS A 17 -13.44 -15.36 25.93
N GLU A 18 -13.55 -14.27 26.66
CA GLU A 18 -12.96 -13.01 26.27
C GLU A 18 -11.45 -13.27 26.18
N GLU A 19 -10.94 -13.40 24.95
CA GLU A 19 -9.51 -13.30 24.69
C GLU A 19 -9.10 -11.91 25.17
N SER A 20 -8.32 -11.84 26.23
CA SER A 20 -7.70 -10.61 26.67
C SER A 20 -6.71 -10.20 25.56
N ASN A 21 -7.14 -9.37 24.63
CA ASN A 21 -6.30 -8.73 23.64
C ASN A 21 -5.34 -7.77 24.35
N THR A 22 -4.27 -8.34 24.90
CA THR A 22 -3.21 -7.53 25.52
C THR A 22 -2.47 -6.84 24.38
N VAL A 23 -2.71 -5.56 24.21
CA VAL A 23 -1.99 -4.72 23.26
C VAL A 23 -0.59 -4.47 23.81
N THR A 24 0.43 -4.78 23.04
CA THR A 24 1.83 -4.52 23.40
C THR A 24 2.30 -3.23 22.74
N GLU A 25 2.76 -2.27 23.53
CA GLU A 25 3.38 -1.05 23.00
C GLU A 25 4.86 -1.27 22.71
N LEU A 26 5.32 -0.85 21.53
CA LEU A 26 6.73 -0.82 21.19
C LEU A 26 7.44 0.31 21.98
N LYS A 27 8.72 0.09 22.26
CA LYS A 27 9.57 1.07 22.96
C LYS A 27 10.46 1.81 21.98
N LYS A 28 10.63 3.10 22.20
CA LYS A 28 11.59 3.89 21.44
C LYS A 28 13.02 3.45 21.78
N GLY A 29 13.83 3.23 20.75
CA GLY A 29 15.21 2.80 20.87
C GLY A 29 16.02 3.10 19.63
N GLU A 30 17.21 2.58 19.55
CA GLU A 30 18.10 2.77 18.39
C GLU A 30 18.21 1.47 17.59
N ILE A 31 18.15 1.60 16.26
CA ILE A 31 18.37 0.53 15.30
C ILE A 31 19.60 0.90 14.46
N GLY A 32 20.53 -0.04 14.30
CA GLY A 32 21.73 0.20 13.50
C GLY A 32 21.39 0.24 12.00
N TYR A 33 22.01 1.16 11.26
CA TYR A 33 21.93 1.20 9.80
C TYR A 33 23.22 1.75 9.19
N ALA A 34 23.47 1.39 7.93
CA ALA A 34 24.50 2.02 7.11
C ALA A 34 23.95 3.32 6.52
N LYS A 35 24.80 4.35 6.45
CA LYS A 35 24.47 5.62 5.81
C LYS A 35 25.48 5.92 4.71
N GLU A 36 24.99 6.11 3.50
CA GLU A 36 25.76 6.62 2.37
C GLU A 36 25.25 8.02 2.02
N THR A 37 26.18 8.97 1.78
CA THR A 37 25.84 10.33 1.33
C THR A 37 26.44 10.55 -0.05
N LYS A 38 25.62 11.00 -0.99
CA LYS A 38 26.02 11.33 -2.37
C LYS A 38 25.64 12.76 -2.69
N HIS A 39 26.37 13.36 -3.61
CA HIS A 39 25.96 14.62 -4.21
C HIS A 39 24.77 14.40 -5.15
N LEU A 40 23.74 15.24 -5.06
CA LEU A 40 22.55 15.20 -5.90
C LEU A 40 22.48 16.48 -6.72
N GLU A 41 22.62 16.35 -8.03
CA GLU A 41 22.44 17.45 -8.96
C GLU A 41 21.02 17.42 -9.54
N TYR A 42 20.26 18.49 -9.34
CA TYR A 42 18.91 18.62 -9.85
C TYR A 42 18.92 19.06 -11.32
N PRO A 43 18.25 18.34 -12.23
CA PRO A 43 18.27 18.61 -13.68
C PRO A 43 17.63 19.94 -14.05
N ALA A 44 16.70 20.43 -13.23
CA ALA A 44 15.99 21.69 -13.46
C ALA A 44 15.43 22.27 -12.16
N LYS A 45 15.04 23.53 -12.19
CA LYS A 45 14.33 24.13 -11.07
C LYS A 45 12.90 23.56 -10.95
N GLY A 46 12.50 23.20 -9.73
CA GLY A 46 11.14 22.73 -9.42
C GLY A 46 10.87 21.31 -9.87
N VAL A 47 11.90 20.47 -9.97
CA VAL A 47 11.75 19.02 -10.10
C VAL A 47 11.68 18.35 -8.73
N SER A 48 11.00 17.21 -8.67
CA SER A 48 10.94 16.34 -7.49
C SER A 48 11.65 15.03 -7.77
N LEU A 49 12.38 14.51 -6.79
CA LEU A 49 12.99 13.18 -6.85
C LEU A 49 11.89 12.13 -6.74
N LEU A 50 11.89 11.15 -7.64
CA LEU A 50 10.98 9.99 -7.65
C LEU A 50 11.66 8.69 -7.22
N GLY A 51 12.94 8.55 -7.53
CA GLY A 51 13.67 7.34 -7.23
C GLY A 51 15.16 7.48 -7.42
N TYR A 52 15.89 6.57 -6.78
CA TYR A 52 17.32 6.45 -6.91
C TYR A 52 17.73 4.98 -6.85
N ASN A 53 18.45 4.52 -7.86
CA ASN A 53 19.05 3.19 -7.85
C ASN A 53 20.31 3.15 -8.70
N ASP A 54 21.35 2.47 -8.22
CA ASP A 54 22.61 2.19 -8.92
C ASP A 54 23.24 3.42 -9.63
N GLY A 55 23.25 4.57 -8.92
CA GLY A 55 23.81 5.82 -9.46
C GLY A 55 22.84 6.62 -10.34
N LEU A 56 21.66 6.09 -10.66
CA LEU A 56 20.63 6.80 -11.42
C LEU A 56 19.63 7.49 -10.49
N SER A 57 19.42 8.78 -10.68
CA SER A 57 18.37 9.55 -10.00
C SER A 57 17.28 9.92 -10.98
N TYR A 58 16.04 9.62 -10.66
CA TYR A 58 14.86 9.92 -11.46
C TYR A 58 14.12 11.10 -10.87
N PHE A 59 13.78 12.06 -11.71
CA PHE A 59 13.04 13.26 -11.34
C PHE A 59 11.86 13.49 -12.24
N PHE A 60 10.88 14.22 -11.73
CA PHE A 60 9.76 14.66 -12.55
C PHE A 60 9.43 16.14 -12.30
N LYS A 61 8.67 16.71 -13.24
CA LYS A 61 8.13 18.05 -13.16
C LYS A 61 6.83 18.14 -13.95
N TYR A 62 5.85 18.80 -13.39
CA TYR A 62 4.69 19.22 -14.15
C TYR A 62 4.99 20.46 -14.98
N VAL A 63 4.62 20.43 -16.27
CA VAL A 63 4.70 21.55 -17.20
C VAL A 63 3.32 21.69 -17.89
N GLY A 64 2.48 22.56 -17.35
CA GLY A 64 1.05 22.54 -17.67
C GLY A 64 0.43 21.21 -17.25
N ASN A 65 -0.32 20.59 -18.18
CA ASN A 65 -0.93 19.28 -17.97
C ASN A 65 0.00 18.11 -18.40
N ASN A 66 1.29 18.36 -18.56
CA ASN A 66 2.24 17.34 -18.94
C ASN A 66 3.16 17.00 -17.77
N CYS A 67 3.55 15.73 -17.67
CA CYS A 67 4.58 15.29 -16.76
C CYS A 67 5.86 15.01 -17.52
N VAL A 68 6.96 15.64 -17.15
CA VAL A 68 8.27 15.52 -17.80
C VAL A 68 9.22 14.84 -16.85
N TYR A 69 9.89 13.80 -17.32
CA TYR A 69 10.79 12.94 -16.55
C TYR A 69 12.24 13.16 -16.96
N TYR A 70 13.09 13.26 -15.97
CA TYR A 70 14.52 13.45 -16.13
C TYR A 70 15.28 12.34 -15.43
N VAL A 71 16.44 12.01 -15.97
CA VAL A 71 17.41 11.11 -15.34
C VAL A 71 18.76 11.84 -15.18
N ASN A 72 19.33 11.69 -13.99
CA ASN A 72 20.72 12.05 -13.72
C ASN A 72 21.50 10.74 -13.46
N ASP A 73 22.60 10.54 -14.20
CA ASP A 73 23.50 9.40 -14.11
C ASP A 73 24.81 9.73 -13.36
N GLY A 74 24.84 10.85 -12.66
CA GLY A 74 26.03 11.39 -11.98
C GLY A 74 26.94 12.24 -12.88
N ASN A 75 26.74 12.21 -14.21
CA ASN A 75 27.52 12.99 -15.18
C ASN A 75 26.64 13.90 -16.04
N THR A 76 25.45 13.46 -16.34
CA THR A 76 24.53 14.17 -17.24
C THR A 76 23.11 14.19 -16.70
N ASN A 77 22.43 15.31 -16.98
CA ASN A 77 21.00 15.49 -16.78
C ASN A 77 20.28 15.41 -18.11
N LYS A 78 19.35 14.50 -18.28
CA LYS A 78 18.65 14.27 -19.53
C LYS A 78 17.14 14.16 -19.32
N GLU A 79 16.35 14.86 -20.17
CA GLU A 79 14.94 14.55 -20.33
C GLU A 79 14.81 13.21 -21.08
N VAL A 80 14.10 12.26 -20.51
CA VAL A 80 13.98 10.89 -21.06
C VAL A 80 12.57 10.53 -21.45
N HIS A 81 11.57 11.20 -20.88
CA HIS A 81 10.17 10.90 -21.17
C HIS A 81 9.26 12.08 -20.90
N LYS A 82 8.16 12.14 -21.65
CA LYS A 82 7.09 13.09 -21.44
C LYS A 82 5.74 12.41 -21.59
N ILE A 83 4.89 12.52 -20.59
CA ILE A 83 3.50 12.07 -20.63
C ILE A 83 2.64 13.32 -20.79
N ASN A 84 1.83 13.35 -21.86
CA ASN A 84 0.94 14.47 -22.13
C ASN A 84 -0.44 14.26 -21.49
N SER A 85 -1.13 15.36 -21.20
CA SER A 85 -2.50 15.32 -20.69
C SER A 85 -2.68 14.45 -19.44
N VAL A 86 -1.77 14.57 -18.47
CA VAL A 86 -1.84 13.88 -17.19
C VAL A 86 -2.81 14.64 -16.28
N ASN A 87 -3.79 13.93 -15.73
CA ASN A 87 -4.64 14.46 -14.67
C ASN A 87 -3.93 14.34 -13.32
N PHE A 88 -3.51 13.10 -12.97
CA PHE A 88 -2.69 12.84 -11.78
C PHE A 88 -1.91 11.52 -11.92
N GLY A 89 -0.83 11.41 -11.14
CA GLY A 89 -0.11 10.15 -10.94
C GLY A 89 -0.68 9.40 -9.72
N PHE A 90 -0.75 8.09 -9.79
CA PHE A 90 -1.25 7.24 -8.70
C PHE A 90 -0.30 6.11 -8.30
N LEU A 91 0.73 5.87 -9.08
CA LEU A 91 1.79 4.89 -8.80
C LEU A 91 3.14 5.50 -9.16
N SER A 92 4.11 5.37 -8.29
CA SER A 92 5.51 5.69 -8.58
C SER A 92 6.41 4.76 -7.78
N GLY A 93 7.40 4.17 -8.45
CA GLY A 93 8.35 3.32 -7.76
C GLY A 93 9.39 2.74 -8.71
N MET A 94 10.38 2.04 -8.13
CA MET A 94 11.50 1.48 -8.90
C MET A 94 11.32 -0.02 -9.08
N TYR A 95 11.57 -0.47 -10.30
CA TYR A 95 11.77 -1.86 -10.62
C TYR A 95 13.16 -2.02 -11.24
N ASP A 96 14.03 -2.72 -10.55
CA ASP A 96 15.46 -2.78 -10.88
C ASP A 96 16.06 -1.36 -10.97
N THR A 97 16.56 -0.95 -12.12
CA THR A 97 17.08 0.39 -12.37
C THR A 97 16.07 1.35 -13.01
N ASP A 98 14.89 0.89 -13.36
CA ASP A 98 13.90 1.66 -14.09
C ASP A 98 12.81 2.21 -13.18
N LEU A 99 12.31 3.40 -13.49
CA LEU A 99 11.16 3.98 -12.84
C LEU A 99 9.87 3.44 -13.48
N ILE A 100 8.93 3.01 -12.65
CA ILE A 100 7.56 2.66 -13.05
C ILE A 100 6.61 3.75 -12.57
N GLU A 101 5.83 4.27 -13.49
CA GLU A 101 4.85 5.32 -13.23
C GLU A 101 3.45 4.90 -13.70
N GLY A 102 2.45 5.12 -12.84
CA GLY A 102 1.04 4.98 -13.18
C GLY A 102 0.35 6.34 -13.21
N VAL A 103 -0.30 6.66 -14.31
CA VAL A 103 -0.96 7.95 -14.51
C VAL A 103 -2.38 7.77 -15.03
N VAL A 104 -3.27 8.65 -14.57
CA VAL A 104 -4.60 8.84 -15.15
C VAL A 104 -4.51 9.97 -16.17
N SER A 105 -4.96 9.70 -17.39
CA SER A 105 -4.96 10.69 -18.47
C SER A 105 -6.13 11.66 -18.31
N GLN A 106 -5.89 12.93 -18.63
CA GLN A 106 -6.93 13.91 -18.79
C GLN A 106 -7.54 13.78 -20.19
N SER A 107 -8.82 13.48 -20.26
CA SER A 107 -9.54 13.43 -21.53
C SER A 107 -10.69 14.44 -21.48
N GLU A 108 -10.64 15.45 -22.34
CA GLU A 108 -11.73 16.42 -22.49
C GLU A 108 -13.03 15.82 -23.06
N LYS A 109 -12.97 14.58 -23.55
CA LYS A 109 -14.08 13.89 -24.22
C LYS A 109 -14.55 12.61 -23.53
N GLU A 110 -13.84 12.14 -22.52
CA GLU A 110 -14.05 10.82 -21.92
C GLU A 110 -14.34 10.87 -20.42
N GLU A 111 -15.15 11.81 -19.94
CA GLU A 111 -16.10 11.51 -18.87
C GLU A 111 -17.16 10.56 -19.45
N SER A 112 -16.66 9.45 -20.01
CA SER A 112 -17.52 8.41 -20.51
C SER A 112 -17.99 7.59 -19.31
N ALA A 113 -19.20 7.08 -19.37
CA ALA A 113 -19.74 6.11 -18.42
C ALA A 113 -18.81 4.90 -18.19
N ASP A 114 -17.76 4.72 -19.01
CA ASP A 114 -16.80 3.62 -18.99
C ASP A 114 -15.55 3.86 -18.11
N GLY A 115 -15.47 4.99 -17.39
CA GLY A 115 -14.37 5.28 -16.46
C GLY A 115 -13.17 6.04 -17.07
N TRP A 116 -12.18 6.32 -16.23
CA TRP A 116 -10.99 7.10 -16.53
C TRP A 116 -9.91 6.24 -17.19
N PRO A 117 -9.34 6.68 -18.35
CA PRO A 117 -8.21 5.98 -18.94
C PRO A 117 -6.96 6.16 -18.07
N PHE A 118 -6.22 5.08 -17.86
CA PHE A 118 -4.94 5.10 -17.17
C PHE A 118 -3.88 4.29 -17.92
N SER A 119 -2.61 4.55 -17.61
CA SER A 119 -1.49 3.81 -18.17
C SER A 119 -0.36 3.61 -17.16
N PHE A 120 0.34 2.49 -17.31
CA PHE A 120 1.64 2.28 -16.67
C PHE A 120 2.75 2.54 -17.69
N HIS A 121 3.77 3.26 -17.23
CA HIS A 121 4.95 3.62 -18.01
C HIS A 121 6.18 3.01 -17.34
N ARG A 122 7.09 2.50 -18.12
CA ARG A 122 8.44 2.13 -17.71
C ARG A 122 9.41 3.14 -18.28
N ILE A 123 10.22 3.74 -17.43
CA ILE A 123 11.13 4.83 -17.79
C ILE A 123 12.54 4.40 -17.41
N ASP A 124 13.37 4.11 -18.39
CA ASP A 124 14.77 3.80 -18.24
C ASP A 124 15.64 5.06 -18.41
N LYS A 125 16.95 4.92 -18.29
CA LYS A 125 17.91 6.02 -18.45
C LYS A 125 17.96 6.63 -19.86
N THR A 126 17.25 6.07 -20.82
CA THR A 126 17.27 6.51 -22.23
C THR A 126 15.94 7.01 -22.74
N LYS A 127 14.85 6.39 -22.31
CA LYS A 127 13.49 6.63 -22.79
C LYS A 127 12.44 6.15 -21.80
N GLY A 128 11.20 6.52 -22.06
CA GLY A 128 10.02 5.90 -21.44
C GLY A 128 9.13 5.23 -22.47
N GLU A 129 8.43 4.18 -22.08
CA GLU A 129 7.46 3.45 -22.89
C GLU A 129 6.21 3.11 -22.09
N ILE A 130 5.07 3.06 -22.75
CA ILE A 130 3.83 2.55 -22.17
C ILE A 130 3.93 1.03 -22.13
N ILE A 131 3.72 0.45 -20.94
CA ILE A 131 3.76 -1.00 -20.74
C ILE A 131 2.37 -1.61 -20.54
N TYR A 132 1.40 -0.80 -20.11
CA TYR A 132 0.00 -1.21 -19.94
C TYR A 132 -0.94 -0.01 -20.08
N GLN A 133 -2.16 -0.26 -20.56
CA GLN A 133 -3.25 0.73 -20.61
C GLN A 133 -4.55 0.06 -20.19
N GLY A 134 -5.38 0.79 -19.44
CA GLY A 134 -6.67 0.34 -18.96
C GLY A 134 -7.65 1.48 -18.70
N LYS A 135 -8.80 1.12 -18.16
CA LYS A 135 -9.83 2.06 -17.68
C LYS A 135 -10.30 1.63 -16.29
N SER A 136 -10.73 2.59 -15.49
CA SER A 136 -11.32 2.35 -14.16
C SER A 136 -12.31 3.46 -13.83
N SER A 137 -13.46 3.13 -13.26
CA SER A 137 -14.45 4.12 -12.80
C SER A 137 -13.90 5.01 -11.68
N GLY A 138 -13.13 4.40 -10.77
CA GLY A 138 -12.40 5.10 -9.72
C GLY A 138 -10.90 5.18 -9.98
N MET A 139 -10.19 5.87 -9.09
CA MET A 139 -8.72 5.90 -9.11
C MET A 139 -8.18 4.48 -8.89
N PRO A 140 -7.34 3.94 -9.79
CA PRO A 140 -6.73 2.64 -9.58
C PRO A 140 -5.88 2.64 -8.31
N LYS A 141 -6.15 1.70 -7.40
CA LYS A 141 -5.24 1.41 -6.29
C LYS A 141 -4.14 0.51 -6.82
N SER A 142 -2.89 0.79 -6.50
CA SER A 142 -1.80 0.00 -7.08
C SER A 142 -0.53 0.03 -6.23
N LYS A 143 0.27 -1.04 -6.36
CA LYS A 143 1.57 -1.19 -5.71
C LYS A 143 2.52 -1.96 -6.63
N ILE A 144 3.81 -1.59 -6.58
CA ILE A 144 4.89 -2.38 -7.18
C ILE A 144 5.43 -3.33 -6.11
N ILE A 145 5.37 -4.63 -6.38
CA ILE A 145 5.83 -5.68 -5.46
C ILE A 145 6.75 -6.62 -6.25
N GLY A 146 8.06 -6.51 -6.02
CA GLY A 146 9.04 -7.25 -6.79
C GLY A 146 8.95 -6.95 -8.29
N ASP A 147 8.70 -7.96 -9.11
CA ASP A 147 8.54 -7.87 -10.56
C ASP A 147 7.08 -7.71 -11.01
N ARG A 148 6.19 -7.27 -10.13
CA ARG A 148 4.74 -7.15 -10.38
C ARG A 148 4.23 -5.76 -10.09
N ILE A 149 3.25 -5.33 -10.89
CA ILE A 149 2.34 -4.25 -10.53
C ILE A 149 1.02 -4.91 -10.14
N ILE A 150 0.64 -4.78 -8.88
CA ILE A 150 -0.67 -5.17 -8.40
C ILE A 150 -1.57 -3.95 -8.49
N PHE A 151 -2.75 -4.09 -9.08
CA PHE A 151 -3.66 -2.97 -9.23
C PHE A 151 -5.11 -3.40 -9.24
N TYR A 152 -5.93 -2.59 -8.59
CA TYR A 152 -7.39 -2.75 -8.57
C TYR A 152 -8.04 -1.75 -9.52
N THR A 153 -8.96 -2.22 -10.33
CA THR A 153 -9.80 -1.42 -11.23
C THR A 153 -11.26 -1.67 -10.95
N SER A 154 -12.09 -0.66 -11.15
CA SER A 154 -13.53 -0.71 -10.99
C SER A 154 -14.25 -0.36 -12.29
N ASP A 155 -15.40 -0.97 -12.50
CA ASP A 155 -16.36 -0.67 -13.59
C ASP A 155 -17.76 -0.54 -12.94
N ASP A 156 -18.15 0.68 -12.59
CA ASP A 156 -19.39 0.96 -11.87
C ASP A 156 -20.62 0.64 -12.73
N VAL A 157 -20.49 0.72 -14.06
CA VAL A 157 -21.58 0.39 -14.99
C VAL A 157 -21.89 -1.11 -14.95
N LYS A 158 -20.86 -1.94 -14.89
CA LYS A 158 -21.02 -3.40 -14.74
C LYS A 158 -21.16 -3.84 -13.29
N GLY A 159 -20.80 -2.99 -12.34
CA GLY A 159 -20.74 -3.34 -10.93
C GLY A 159 -19.63 -4.36 -10.66
N GLU A 160 -18.48 -4.22 -11.30
CA GLU A 160 -17.36 -5.16 -11.23
C GLU A 160 -16.11 -4.47 -10.77
N GLY A 161 -15.41 -5.09 -9.81
CA GLY A 161 -14.07 -4.71 -9.37
C GLY A 161 -13.11 -5.86 -9.50
N ILE A 162 -11.92 -5.61 -10.05
CA ILE A 162 -10.95 -6.65 -10.35
C ILE A 162 -9.58 -6.25 -9.79
N LEU A 163 -9.03 -7.10 -8.91
CA LEU A 163 -7.64 -7.04 -8.50
C LEU A 163 -6.81 -7.84 -9.49
N ASN A 164 -5.83 -7.18 -10.08
CA ASN A 164 -5.01 -7.71 -11.16
C ASN A 164 -3.53 -7.73 -10.76
N GLU A 165 -2.79 -8.66 -11.36
CA GLU A 165 -1.33 -8.69 -11.40
C GLU A 165 -0.85 -8.43 -12.83
N TYR A 166 0.00 -7.42 -13.04
CA TYR A 166 0.78 -7.25 -14.27
C TYR A 166 2.23 -7.63 -13.98
N ASN A 167 2.73 -8.67 -14.63
CA ASN A 167 4.11 -9.09 -14.47
C ASN A 167 5.04 -8.31 -15.42
N LEU A 168 6.00 -7.58 -14.86
CA LEU A 168 6.92 -6.69 -15.57
C LEU A 168 7.89 -7.42 -16.51
N GLN A 169 8.18 -8.70 -16.26
CA GLN A 169 9.06 -9.52 -17.08
C GLN A 169 8.32 -10.15 -18.24
N THR A 170 7.18 -10.80 -17.97
CA THR A 170 6.43 -11.55 -18.98
C THR A 170 5.43 -10.67 -19.73
N LYS A 171 5.15 -9.46 -19.24
CA LYS A 171 4.16 -8.50 -19.74
C LYS A 171 2.73 -9.07 -19.79
N LYS A 172 2.42 -10.01 -18.91
CA LYS A 172 1.09 -10.63 -18.81
C LYS A 172 0.30 -10.01 -17.69
N VAL A 173 -1.02 -9.92 -17.89
CA VAL A 173 -1.99 -9.60 -16.84
C VAL A 173 -2.68 -10.89 -16.42
N GLU A 174 -2.80 -11.09 -15.11
CA GLU A 174 -3.58 -12.17 -14.50
C GLU A 174 -4.57 -11.56 -13.50
N GLU A 175 -5.80 -12.05 -13.49
CA GLU A 175 -6.81 -11.68 -12.50
C GLU A 175 -6.53 -12.46 -11.20
N ILE A 176 -6.44 -11.74 -10.07
CA ILE A 176 -6.28 -12.33 -8.74
C ILE A 176 -7.65 -12.63 -8.14
N VAL A 177 -8.51 -11.60 -8.06
CA VAL A 177 -9.86 -11.71 -7.52
C VAL A 177 -10.80 -10.75 -8.20
N LYS A 178 -12.05 -11.17 -8.37
CA LYS A 178 -13.12 -10.36 -8.92
C LYS A 178 -14.25 -10.23 -7.91
N HIS A 179 -14.70 -9.01 -7.71
CA HIS A 179 -15.81 -8.65 -6.85
C HIS A 179 -16.98 -8.12 -7.67
N GLN A 180 -18.19 -8.35 -7.16
CA GLN A 180 -19.43 -7.74 -7.69
C GLN A 180 -19.92 -6.74 -6.64
N TYR A 181 -20.33 -5.57 -7.08
CA TYR A 181 -20.80 -4.52 -6.20
C TYR A 181 -21.81 -3.59 -6.86
N LYS A 182 -22.45 -2.74 -6.05
CA LYS A 182 -23.25 -1.60 -6.49
C LYS A 182 -22.87 -0.39 -5.67
N VAL A 183 -22.83 0.74 -6.34
CA VAL A 183 -22.67 2.05 -5.71
C VAL A 183 -23.93 2.89 -5.90
N ASP A 184 -24.10 3.90 -5.06
CA ASP A 184 -25.13 4.93 -5.26
C ASP A 184 -24.64 6.05 -6.21
N ASP A 185 -25.45 7.08 -6.37
CA ASP A 185 -25.15 8.24 -7.23
C ASP A 185 -23.93 9.05 -6.73
N ASN A 186 -23.51 8.86 -5.49
CA ASN A 186 -22.31 9.48 -4.91
C ASN A 186 -21.07 8.59 -5.03
N GLY A 187 -21.21 7.37 -5.54
CA GLY A 187 -20.13 6.37 -5.64
C GLY A 187 -19.90 5.59 -4.34
N GLU A 188 -20.80 5.67 -3.36
CA GLU A 188 -20.69 4.91 -2.12
C GLU A 188 -21.19 3.47 -2.30
N LEU A 189 -20.46 2.50 -1.71
CA LEU A 189 -20.79 1.08 -1.78
C LEU A 189 -22.13 0.81 -1.07
N THR A 190 -23.11 0.27 -1.81
CA THR A 190 -24.45 -0.03 -1.29
C THR A 190 -24.77 -1.52 -1.21
N GLU A 191 -24.11 -2.34 -2.00
CA GLU A 191 -24.29 -3.81 -2.04
C GLU A 191 -23.06 -4.47 -2.65
N GLY A 192 -22.63 -5.61 -2.12
CA GLY A 192 -21.49 -6.38 -2.63
C GLY A 192 -20.16 -6.02 -1.98
N SER A 193 -19.06 -6.22 -2.69
CA SER A 193 -17.71 -6.04 -2.11
C SER A 193 -16.76 -5.33 -3.06
N ILE A 194 -15.86 -4.51 -2.51
CA ILE A 194 -14.78 -3.84 -3.24
C ILE A 194 -13.45 -4.00 -2.50
N VAL A 195 -12.33 -3.92 -3.23
CA VAL A 195 -11.00 -3.73 -2.63
C VAL A 195 -10.79 -2.24 -2.41
N TYR A 196 -10.56 -1.85 -1.17
CA TYR A 196 -10.40 -0.44 -0.82
C TYR A 196 -8.94 -0.01 -0.69
N GLU A 197 -8.09 -0.78 -0.03
CA GLU A 197 -6.66 -0.54 0.08
C GLU A 197 -5.86 -1.81 -0.20
N LEU A 198 -4.62 -1.65 -0.67
CA LEU A 198 -3.70 -2.75 -0.93
C LEU A 198 -2.25 -2.32 -0.76
N ASP A 199 -1.44 -3.23 -0.26
CA ASP A 199 0.03 -3.15 -0.25
C ASP A 199 0.59 -4.59 -0.16
N GLY A 200 1.89 -4.77 -0.06
CA GLY A 200 2.46 -6.09 0.13
C GLY A 200 3.97 -6.11 0.10
N PHE A 201 4.49 -7.29 0.41
CA PHE A 201 5.91 -7.59 0.33
C PHE A 201 6.14 -8.63 -0.77
N ASN A 202 7.39 -9.03 -0.98
CA ASN A 202 7.81 -9.85 -2.11
C ASN A 202 7.01 -11.15 -2.32
N ASP A 203 6.40 -11.71 -1.26
CA ASP A 203 5.74 -13.01 -1.30
C ASP A 203 4.25 -12.95 -1.65
N GLY A 204 3.64 -11.77 -1.60
CA GLY A 204 2.21 -11.61 -1.85
C GLY A 204 1.69 -10.19 -1.66
N VAL A 205 0.42 -10.03 -1.90
CA VAL A 205 -0.33 -8.80 -1.67
C VAL A 205 -1.33 -8.99 -0.54
N ILE A 206 -1.38 -8.01 0.36
CA ILE A 206 -2.41 -7.87 1.37
C ILE A 206 -3.39 -6.80 0.91
N PHE A 207 -4.66 -7.03 1.08
CA PHE A 207 -5.68 -6.09 0.65
C PHE A 207 -6.89 -6.11 1.57
N GLU A 208 -7.52 -4.97 1.67
CA GLU A 208 -8.76 -4.75 2.39
C GLU A 208 -9.96 -4.96 1.47
N VAL A 209 -10.96 -5.67 1.97
CA VAL A 209 -12.24 -5.86 1.30
C VAL A 209 -13.34 -5.26 2.15
N GLU A 210 -13.96 -4.21 1.65
CA GLU A 210 -15.20 -3.67 2.21
C GLU A 210 -16.40 -4.42 1.63
N THR A 211 -17.33 -4.79 2.49
CA THR A 211 -18.57 -5.45 2.08
C THR A 211 -19.78 -4.70 2.61
N ALA A 212 -20.75 -4.44 1.75
CA ALA A 212 -22.01 -3.79 2.10
C ALA A 212 -23.23 -4.68 1.81
N ASP A 213 -24.18 -4.66 2.73
CA ASP A 213 -25.52 -5.22 2.55
C ASP A 213 -26.48 -4.16 2.05
N LYS A 214 -27.39 -4.55 1.15
CA LYS A 214 -28.38 -3.65 0.58
C LYS A 214 -29.16 -2.87 1.64
N GLY A 215 -29.04 -1.54 1.59
CA GLY A 215 -29.71 -0.60 2.48
C GLY A 215 -29.16 -0.49 3.88
N LYS A 216 -27.97 -1.06 4.16
CA LYS A 216 -27.33 -1.00 5.47
C LYS A 216 -25.95 -0.29 5.46
N GLY A 217 -25.41 0.01 4.26
CA GLY A 217 -24.05 0.52 4.11
C GLY A 217 -22.98 -0.55 4.36
N VAL A 218 -21.71 -0.13 4.54
CA VAL A 218 -20.60 -1.04 4.81
C VAL A 218 -20.81 -1.75 6.15
N GLN A 219 -20.78 -3.09 6.11
CA GLN A 219 -21.05 -3.96 7.27
C GLN A 219 -19.80 -4.60 7.82
N SER A 220 -18.79 -4.82 7.00
CA SER A 220 -17.54 -5.45 7.42
C SER A 220 -16.37 -4.95 6.60
N ILE A 221 -15.25 -4.88 7.27
CA ILE A 221 -13.94 -4.62 6.70
C ILE A 221 -13.12 -5.87 7.00
N GLU A 222 -12.64 -6.51 5.96
CA GLU A 222 -11.94 -7.78 6.02
C GLU A 222 -10.56 -7.65 5.42
N VAL A 223 -9.57 -8.29 6.04
CA VAL A 223 -8.20 -8.33 5.55
C VAL A 223 -7.95 -9.65 4.85
N TRP A 224 -7.49 -9.56 3.62
CA TRP A 224 -7.19 -10.70 2.77
C TRP A 224 -5.72 -10.68 2.33
N TYR A 225 -5.17 -11.86 2.10
CA TYR A 225 -3.82 -12.04 1.58
C TYR A 225 -3.82 -12.98 0.38
N TYR A 226 -3.17 -12.58 -0.71
CA TYR A 226 -2.91 -13.42 -1.87
C TYR A 226 -1.44 -13.79 -1.93
N ASP A 227 -1.16 -15.10 -1.89
CA ASP A 227 0.18 -15.68 -1.98
C ASP A 227 0.57 -15.88 -3.46
N PHE A 228 1.60 -15.19 -3.92
CA PHE A 228 2.04 -15.27 -5.32
C PHE A 228 2.54 -16.64 -5.74
N ASN A 229 3.10 -17.40 -4.80
CA ASN A 229 3.65 -18.74 -5.08
C ASN A 229 2.57 -19.80 -5.15
N LYS A 230 1.59 -19.74 -4.25
CA LYS A 230 0.48 -20.70 -4.20
C LYS A 230 -0.66 -20.32 -5.13
N LYS A 231 -0.76 -19.04 -5.52
CA LYS A 231 -1.91 -18.45 -6.23
C LYS A 231 -3.23 -18.66 -5.49
N GLU A 232 -3.18 -18.49 -4.18
CA GLU A 232 -4.32 -18.69 -3.28
C GLU A 232 -4.58 -17.43 -2.45
N THR A 233 -5.88 -17.14 -2.27
CA THR A 233 -6.34 -16.06 -1.42
C THR A 233 -6.78 -16.59 -0.06
N THR A 234 -6.31 -15.96 1.01
CA THR A 234 -6.64 -16.33 2.40
C THR A 234 -7.20 -15.14 3.13
N LYS A 235 -8.37 -15.29 3.74
CA LYS A 235 -8.90 -14.31 4.69
C LYS A 235 -8.13 -14.40 6.00
N LEU A 236 -7.65 -13.26 6.50
CA LEU A 236 -6.94 -13.20 7.77
C LEU A 236 -7.93 -12.99 8.92
N PRO A 237 -7.64 -13.49 10.14
CA PRO A 237 -8.50 -13.32 11.30
C PRO A 237 -8.31 -11.91 11.94
N ILE A 238 -8.25 -10.89 11.10
CA ILE A 238 -8.12 -9.50 11.49
C ILE A 238 -9.38 -8.80 11.00
N THR A 239 -10.16 -8.28 11.93
CA THR A 239 -11.37 -7.53 11.66
C THR A 239 -11.30 -6.19 12.38
N SER A 240 -11.86 -5.17 11.77
CA SER A 240 -12.00 -3.84 12.39
C SER A 240 -13.43 -3.34 12.21
N ASP A 241 -13.92 -2.65 13.22
CA ASP A 241 -15.11 -1.81 13.16
C ASP A 241 -14.75 -0.35 12.77
N LYS A 242 -13.47 -0.07 12.61
CA LYS A 242 -12.93 1.24 12.23
C LYS A 242 -12.55 1.25 10.77
N LYS A 243 -12.78 2.38 10.12
CA LYS A 243 -12.34 2.61 8.75
C LYS A 243 -10.80 2.53 8.69
N VAL A 244 -10.30 1.80 7.72
CA VAL A 244 -8.88 1.63 7.46
C VAL A 244 -8.45 2.65 6.42
N ASN A 245 -7.32 3.33 6.64
CA ASN A 245 -6.72 4.24 5.67
C ASN A 245 -5.47 3.66 5.03
N TYR A 246 -4.96 2.58 5.59
CA TYR A 246 -3.80 1.88 5.08
C TYR A 246 -3.80 0.42 5.54
N ILE A 247 -3.46 -0.46 4.63
CA ILE A 247 -3.14 -1.84 4.92
C ILE A 247 -1.83 -2.22 4.23
N GLY A 248 -0.98 -3.00 4.92
CA GLY A 248 0.27 -3.47 4.36
C GLY A 248 0.82 -4.68 5.11
N GLY A 249 1.92 -5.20 4.62
CA GLY A 249 2.57 -6.34 5.24
C GLY A 249 2.43 -7.65 4.48
N ASP A 250 2.41 -8.75 5.22
CA ASP A 250 2.25 -10.12 4.73
C ASP A 250 1.56 -11.02 5.76
N LEU A 251 1.58 -12.35 5.53
CA LEU A 251 1.01 -13.34 6.46
C LEU A 251 1.61 -13.32 7.86
N ASN A 252 2.85 -12.86 8.03
CA ASN A 252 3.54 -12.90 9.33
C ASN A 252 3.40 -11.59 10.10
N CYS A 253 3.20 -10.49 9.38
CA CYS A 253 3.04 -9.18 9.96
C CYS A 253 2.10 -8.33 9.10
N VAL A 254 0.93 -8.02 9.63
CA VAL A 254 -0.05 -7.15 9.02
C VAL A 254 0.03 -5.78 9.68
N ILE A 255 0.09 -4.73 8.87
CA ILE A 255 0.13 -3.33 9.30
C ILE A 255 -1.19 -2.71 8.94
N VAL A 256 -1.85 -2.06 9.90
CA VAL A 256 -3.14 -1.41 9.70
C VAL A 256 -3.07 0.02 10.21
N GLY A 257 -3.35 0.97 9.35
CA GLY A 257 -3.60 2.36 9.71
C GLY A 257 -5.11 2.61 9.77
N TYR A 258 -5.60 3.15 10.87
CA TYR A 258 -7.01 3.51 11.01
C TYR A 258 -7.25 4.99 10.67
N ASP A 259 -8.35 5.25 9.99
CA ASP A 259 -8.87 6.60 9.73
C ASP A 259 -9.77 7.03 10.90
N ASP A 260 -9.15 7.25 12.05
CA ASP A 260 -9.87 7.70 13.25
C ASP A 260 -9.25 9.01 13.72
N GLU A 261 -9.94 10.12 13.47
CA GLU A 261 -9.52 11.46 13.91
C GLU A 261 -9.40 11.56 15.44
N TYR A 262 -10.00 10.63 16.18
CA TYR A 262 -10.07 10.60 17.63
C TYR A 262 -9.26 9.46 18.27
N ALA A 263 -8.66 8.56 17.46
CA ALA A 263 -7.86 7.47 18.03
C ALA A 263 -6.52 7.97 18.56
N GLU A 264 -6.16 7.56 19.76
CA GLU A 264 -4.85 7.86 20.35
C GLU A 264 -3.72 7.20 19.57
N ASN A 265 -3.97 6.02 18.94
CA ASN A 265 -3.01 5.27 18.14
C ASN A 265 -3.66 4.82 16.82
N THR A 266 -3.14 5.31 15.70
CA THR A 266 -3.60 4.93 14.36
C THR A 266 -2.70 3.90 13.68
N GLY A 267 -1.50 3.64 14.20
CA GLY A 267 -0.57 2.63 13.67
C GLY A 267 -0.63 1.33 14.47
N ASN A 268 -1.10 0.27 13.83
CA ASN A 268 -1.26 -1.03 14.45
C ASN A 268 -0.54 -2.10 13.63
N MET A 269 0.03 -3.09 14.32
CA MET A 269 0.67 -4.25 13.72
C MET A 269 0.10 -5.52 14.34
N TYR A 270 -0.17 -6.50 13.51
CA TYR A 270 -0.65 -7.82 13.93
C TYR A 270 0.41 -8.85 13.55
N LEU A 271 1.06 -9.44 14.55
CA LEU A 271 2.13 -10.43 14.34
C LEU A 271 1.58 -11.83 14.52
N LYS A 272 1.75 -12.67 13.50
CA LYS A 272 1.36 -14.08 13.53
C LYS A 272 2.17 -14.84 14.57
N GLN A 273 1.50 -15.62 15.39
CA GLN A 273 2.07 -16.50 16.39
C GLN A 273 2.19 -17.93 15.84
N ASP A 274 2.95 -18.79 16.52
CA ASP A 274 3.16 -20.19 16.13
C ASP A 274 1.86 -21.01 16.11
N ASP A 275 0.87 -20.64 16.91
CA ASP A 275 -0.46 -21.26 16.94
C ASP A 275 -1.41 -20.73 15.84
N GLY A 276 -0.95 -19.82 14.99
CA GLY A 276 -1.70 -19.20 13.91
C GLY A 276 -2.57 -18.00 14.30
N THR A 277 -2.61 -17.65 15.59
CA THR A 277 -3.25 -16.40 16.06
C THR A 277 -2.39 -15.18 15.75
N TYR A 278 -2.93 -13.97 15.98
CA TYR A 278 -2.19 -12.73 15.81
C TYR A 278 -2.12 -11.96 17.13
N SER A 279 -0.91 -11.57 17.54
CA SER A 279 -0.71 -10.63 18.64
C SER A 279 -0.78 -9.19 18.12
N HIS A 280 -1.40 -8.30 18.90
CA HIS A 280 -1.58 -6.90 18.53
C HIS A 280 -0.47 -6.03 19.17
N ILE A 281 0.21 -5.25 18.35
CA ILE A 281 1.27 -4.32 18.73
C ILE A 281 0.90 -2.93 18.24
N THR A 282 1.18 -1.91 19.03
CA THR A 282 0.99 -0.50 18.67
C THR A 282 2.31 0.26 18.64
N ILE A 283 2.35 1.29 17.80
CA ILE A 283 3.44 2.25 17.73
C ILE A 283 2.91 3.58 18.30
N PRO A 284 3.24 3.92 19.57
CA PRO A 284 2.59 5.03 20.27
C PRO A 284 2.74 6.40 19.60
N GLU A 285 3.82 6.60 18.83
CA GLU A 285 4.05 7.88 18.12
C GLU A 285 3.25 8.03 16.82
N ILE A 286 2.59 6.96 16.31
CA ILE A 286 1.70 7.06 15.16
C ILE A 286 0.31 7.41 15.67
N ALA A 287 0.17 8.64 16.15
CA ALA A 287 -1.07 9.19 16.68
C ALA A 287 -2.03 9.67 15.57
N SER A 288 -3.23 10.06 15.96
CA SER A 288 -4.27 10.64 15.11
C SER A 288 -3.72 11.69 14.14
N GLY A 289 -4.14 11.61 12.88
CA GLY A 289 -3.70 12.50 11.79
C GLY A 289 -2.32 12.20 11.23
N ASN A 290 -1.64 11.15 11.68
CA ASN A 290 -0.35 10.73 11.15
C ASN A 290 -0.51 9.49 10.27
N TYR A 291 -1.11 9.69 9.11
CA TYR A 291 -1.44 8.60 8.18
C TYR A 291 -0.22 7.82 7.71
N ILE A 292 -0.38 6.49 7.63
CA ILE A 292 0.59 5.60 7.00
C ILE A 292 0.38 5.66 5.48
N PHE A 293 1.47 5.79 4.74
CA PHE A 293 1.43 5.81 3.27
C PHE A 293 2.01 4.57 2.63
N GLU A 294 3.01 3.98 3.26
CA GLU A 294 3.67 2.80 2.74
C GLU A 294 4.47 2.07 3.81
N SER A 295 4.74 0.80 3.56
CA SER A 295 5.64 0.00 4.37
C SER A 295 6.57 -0.85 3.51
N ALA A 296 7.66 -1.32 4.11
CA ALA A 296 8.56 -2.28 3.49
C ALA A 296 9.15 -3.22 4.53
N ARG A 297 9.23 -4.51 4.20
CA ARG A 297 9.99 -5.49 4.98
C ARG A 297 11.46 -5.41 4.59
N ILE A 298 12.32 -5.37 5.60
CA ILE A 298 13.78 -5.37 5.43
C ILE A 298 14.35 -6.75 5.74
N SER A 299 13.83 -7.38 6.78
CA SER A 299 14.24 -8.70 7.24
C SER A 299 13.10 -9.38 8.01
N ASP A 300 13.34 -10.57 8.52
CA ASP A 300 12.37 -11.31 9.34
C ASP A 300 12.01 -10.65 10.69
N SER A 301 12.64 -9.55 11.03
CA SER A 301 12.34 -8.80 12.26
C SER A 301 12.20 -7.30 12.05
N ILE A 302 12.64 -6.75 10.91
CA ILE A 302 12.70 -5.31 10.67
C ILE A 302 11.76 -4.92 9.55
N ILE A 303 10.90 -3.96 9.86
CA ILE A 303 9.96 -3.32 8.94
C ILE A 303 10.17 -1.81 9.00
N ILE A 304 9.98 -1.13 7.88
CA ILE A 304 9.91 0.32 7.82
C ILE A 304 8.48 0.71 7.50
N ILE A 305 7.95 1.67 8.25
CA ILE A 305 6.68 2.34 7.96
C ILE A 305 6.97 3.80 7.65
N ARG A 306 6.39 4.31 6.58
CA ARG A 306 6.41 5.73 6.22
C ARG A 306 5.08 6.38 6.56
N THR A 307 5.14 7.47 7.30
CA THR A 307 4.00 8.35 7.58
C THR A 307 4.21 9.72 6.93
N GLN A 308 3.22 10.59 7.04
CA GLN A 308 3.35 11.97 6.58
C GLN A 308 4.51 12.72 7.26
N GLN A 309 4.82 12.38 8.50
CA GLN A 309 5.77 13.12 9.32
C GLN A 309 7.13 12.44 9.42
N LYS A 310 7.21 11.11 9.42
CA LYS A 310 8.44 10.36 9.71
C LYS A 310 8.44 8.99 9.05
N PHE A 311 9.64 8.41 8.97
CA PHE A 311 9.81 6.98 8.87
C PHE A 311 9.94 6.38 10.27
N TYR A 312 9.41 5.19 10.45
CA TYR A 312 9.60 4.36 11.64
C TYR A 312 10.27 3.07 11.23
N VAL A 313 11.50 2.87 11.68
CA VAL A 313 12.19 1.58 11.55
C VAL A 313 11.83 0.76 12.78
N ILE A 314 11.31 -0.43 12.59
CA ILE A 314 10.70 -1.23 13.65
C ILE A 314 11.37 -2.59 13.69
N ASP A 315 12.00 -2.93 14.81
CA ASP A 315 12.40 -4.29 15.15
C ASP A 315 11.32 -4.89 16.04
N TYR A 316 10.34 -5.53 15.42
CA TYR A 316 9.17 -6.03 16.13
C TYR A 316 9.48 -7.25 17.00
N LYS A 317 10.55 -8.02 16.74
CA LYS A 317 10.96 -9.14 17.59
C LYS A 317 11.57 -8.67 18.91
N ASN A 318 12.30 -7.55 18.89
CA ASN A 318 12.89 -6.95 20.08
C ASN A 318 11.98 -5.89 20.72
N GLY A 319 10.84 -5.60 20.13
CA GLY A 319 9.87 -4.64 20.65
C GLY A 319 10.35 -3.18 20.63
N VAL A 320 11.19 -2.83 19.63
CA VAL A 320 11.86 -1.51 19.55
C VAL A 320 11.51 -0.82 18.22
N TYR A 321 11.36 0.51 18.26
CA TYR A 321 11.28 1.32 17.07
C TYR A 321 12.16 2.56 17.15
N GLU A 322 12.67 3.02 15.98
CA GLU A 322 13.43 4.26 15.82
C GLU A 322 12.75 5.16 14.80
N PRO A 323 12.33 6.39 15.18
CA PRO A 323 11.82 7.37 14.23
C PRO A 323 12.98 8.04 13.49
N ILE A 324 12.85 8.15 12.17
CA ILE A 324 13.79 8.82 11.27
C ILE A 324 13.06 9.99 10.61
N GLU A 325 13.71 11.16 10.55
CA GLU A 325 13.14 12.38 10.00
C GLU A 325 12.63 12.22 8.57
N PRO A 326 11.54 12.93 8.21
CA PRO A 326 10.87 12.81 6.93
C PRO A 326 11.66 13.48 5.79
N ASN A 327 11.03 13.65 4.66
CA ASN A 327 11.51 14.20 3.39
C ASN A 327 12.32 13.19 2.59
N GLY A 328 11.69 12.06 2.29
CA GLY A 328 12.34 11.03 1.52
C GLY A 328 11.38 10.03 0.91
N LEU A 329 11.97 9.03 0.32
CA LEU A 329 11.31 7.90 -0.33
C LEU A 329 11.62 6.63 0.46
N LEU A 330 10.64 5.74 0.55
CA LEU A 330 10.88 4.35 0.93
C LEU A 330 10.98 3.53 -0.36
N GLN A 331 12.16 3.02 -0.63
CA GLN A 331 12.42 2.38 -1.91
C GLN A 331 13.28 1.14 -1.75
N GLN A 332 12.76 -0.02 -2.14
CA GLN A 332 13.48 -1.29 -2.09
C GLN A 332 14.14 -1.55 -0.72
N GLY A 333 13.40 -1.30 0.37
CA GLY A 333 13.90 -1.48 1.73
C GLY A 333 14.94 -0.46 2.20
N ARG A 334 15.10 0.66 1.49
CA ARG A 334 16.00 1.77 1.85
C ARG A 334 15.20 3.03 2.10
N ILE A 335 15.65 3.85 3.06
CA ILE A 335 15.18 5.21 3.25
C ILE A 335 16.12 6.14 2.49
N ILE A 336 15.55 6.89 1.56
CA ILE A 336 16.27 7.86 0.75
C ILE A 336 15.79 9.25 1.12
N THR A 337 16.65 10.05 1.74
CA THR A 337 16.31 11.43 2.12
C THR A 337 17.15 12.43 1.35
N THR A 338 16.60 13.62 1.11
CA THR A 338 17.29 14.69 0.42
C THR A 338 17.42 15.91 1.34
N LYS A 339 18.61 16.53 1.34
CA LYS A 339 18.87 17.78 2.04
C LYS A 339 19.72 18.68 1.16
N LYS A 340 19.09 19.71 0.57
CA LYS A 340 19.71 20.55 -0.47
C LYS A 340 20.17 19.71 -1.66
N ASP A 341 21.49 19.64 -1.89
CA ASP A 341 22.17 18.90 -2.94
C ASP A 341 22.82 17.59 -2.43
N GLU A 342 22.40 17.13 -1.26
CA GLU A 342 22.82 15.85 -0.69
C GLU A 342 21.70 14.83 -0.76
N LEU A 343 22.04 13.61 -1.21
CA LEU A 343 21.22 12.42 -1.16
C LEU A 343 21.79 11.52 -0.06
N ASN A 344 20.99 11.23 0.96
CA ASN A 344 21.34 10.29 2.00
C ASN A 344 20.55 8.99 1.82
N ILE A 345 21.26 7.87 1.77
CA ILE A 345 20.71 6.53 1.63
C ILE A 345 20.96 5.79 2.94
N LEU A 346 19.89 5.39 3.60
CA LEU A 346 19.95 4.56 4.80
C LEU A 346 19.57 3.13 4.43
N SER A 347 20.43 2.19 4.73
CA SER A 347 20.28 0.77 4.38
C SER A 347 20.83 -0.14 5.48
N ASP A 348 20.80 -1.46 5.25
CA ASP A 348 21.38 -2.48 6.14
C ASP A 348 20.93 -2.34 7.60
N PHE A 349 19.64 -2.06 7.78
CA PHE A 349 19.06 -1.92 9.11
C PHE A 349 19.22 -3.22 9.92
N LYS A 350 19.74 -3.10 11.13
CA LYS A 350 20.04 -4.24 12.02
C LYS A 350 19.59 -3.92 13.44
N ALA A 351 19.07 -4.93 14.11
CA ALA A 351 18.91 -4.90 15.55
C ALA A 351 20.26 -4.62 16.22
N LYS A 352 20.28 -3.75 17.23
CA LYS A 352 21.45 -3.50 18.08
C LYS A 352 21.52 -4.44 19.27
#